data_fdf9264a8ae089501fe68610550b979d
#
_entry.id   fdf9264a8ae089501fe68610550b979d
#
_cell.length_a   1.000
_cell.length_b   1.000
_cell.length_c   1.000
_cell.angle_alpha   90.00
_cell.angle_beta   90.00
_cell.angle_gamma   90.00
#
_symmetry.space_group_name_H-M   'P 1'
#
loop_
_entity.id
_entity.type
_entity.pdbx_description
1 polymer ?
#
loop_
_entity_poly.entity_id
_entity_poly.type
_entity_poly.pdbx_seq_one_letter_code
_entity_poly.pdbx_strand_id
1 'polypeptide(L)'
;MGSEPVQRRLQFVLWQYDIPPVQEVSLSFFGMANEVFVITTEHGKVVLKNCFKRNTAQLVENEIALIEHLNAHLCPTPKVIPTKDGRQYVEFSGHIYVMTEYIPDRTITWSEPNKLRFRPQTVGALATFHKAMQNFNEPHPNLQMQTLDVDAYMIWLTNLEAQLRSSGDEKSAAMLALVPKLRTSALALQQQMDAADLTPLKRCYIHGDMHCFNLFYDANEHYTQLIDFDFSRLDYRLGDVYWTSQIFYYQQLRHRFSTQQLDAGDFDESEDLALDILQDNWRVIIKHYRKTLPFPADELRLIGLFVQAVPMYISRFFSLDNSEEECKGHVEWFTRELDLVEKQTLLVSNAIDTVLQELGE
;
A
#
# COMPACT_ATOMS: atom_id res chain seq x y z
N MET A 1 -18.58 -17.60 13.03
CA MET A 1 -20.01 -17.40 12.64
C MET A 1 -20.36 -15.95 12.93
N GLY A 2 -20.69 -15.17 11.89
CA GLY A 2 -21.02 -13.75 12.05
C GLY A 2 -22.28 -13.56 12.87
N SER A 3 -22.41 -12.38 13.50
CA SER A 3 -23.66 -12.01 14.19
C SER A 3 -24.85 -12.05 13.23
N GLU A 4 -26.07 -12.26 13.75
CA GLU A 4 -27.32 -12.29 12.94
C GLU A 4 -27.44 -11.12 11.94
N PRO A 5 -27.04 -9.87 12.26
CA PRO A 5 -27.03 -8.76 11.31
C PRO A 5 -26.07 -8.97 10.11
N VAL A 6 -24.92 -9.60 10.30
CA VAL A 6 -23.96 -9.87 9.21
C VAL A 6 -24.50 -10.91 8.25
N GLN A 7 -25.13 -11.98 8.76
CA GLN A 7 -25.73 -13.00 7.92
C GLN A 7 -26.87 -12.46 7.04
N ARG A 8 -27.73 -11.61 7.59
CA ARG A 8 -28.82 -10.98 6.83
C ARG A 8 -28.29 -10.05 5.72
N ARG A 9 -27.22 -9.28 6.01
CA ARG A 9 -26.57 -8.42 5.02
C ARG A 9 -26.01 -9.26 3.87
N LEU A 10 -25.28 -10.31 4.18
CA LEU A 10 -24.69 -11.19 3.17
C LEU A 10 -25.75 -11.88 2.31
N GLN A 11 -26.83 -12.37 2.90
CA GLN A 11 -27.94 -12.98 2.14
C GLN A 11 -28.55 -11.99 1.15
N PHE A 12 -28.83 -10.74 1.57
CA PHE A 12 -29.38 -9.71 0.68
C PHE A 12 -28.40 -9.39 -0.45
N VAL A 13 -27.13 -9.21 -0.15
CA VAL A 13 -26.08 -8.86 -1.13
C VAL A 13 -25.91 -10.00 -2.14
N LEU A 14 -25.77 -11.24 -1.68
CA LEU A 14 -25.57 -12.41 -2.53
C LEU A 14 -26.77 -12.65 -3.46
N TRP A 15 -27.99 -12.35 -3.01
CA TRP A 15 -29.18 -12.45 -3.86
C TRP A 15 -29.16 -11.51 -5.07
N GLN A 16 -28.39 -10.41 -5.03
CA GLN A 16 -28.29 -9.48 -6.16
C GLN A 16 -27.44 -10.06 -7.32
N TYR A 17 -26.63 -11.08 -7.07
CA TYR A 17 -25.73 -11.66 -8.06
C TYR A 17 -26.31 -12.93 -8.69
N ASP A 18 -25.99 -13.16 -9.98
CA ASP A 18 -26.34 -14.40 -10.69
C ASP A 18 -25.23 -15.43 -10.48
N ILE A 19 -25.19 -16.00 -9.28
CA ILE A 19 -24.26 -17.04 -8.88
C ILE A 19 -25.00 -18.34 -8.56
N PRO A 20 -24.33 -19.52 -8.74
CA PRO A 20 -24.91 -20.79 -8.32
C PRO A 20 -25.24 -20.82 -6.83
N PRO A 21 -26.07 -21.79 -6.37
CA PRO A 21 -26.41 -21.92 -4.97
C PRO A 21 -25.17 -21.90 -4.06
N VAL A 22 -25.24 -21.05 -3.05
CA VAL A 22 -24.14 -20.88 -2.07
C VAL A 22 -24.13 -22.07 -1.11
N GLN A 23 -22.98 -22.73 -1.01
CA GLN A 23 -22.74 -23.85 -0.11
C GLN A 23 -22.08 -23.39 1.20
N GLU A 24 -21.12 -22.44 1.08
CA GLU A 24 -20.36 -21.94 2.23
C GLU A 24 -19.98 -20.48 2.04
N VAL A 25 -19.93 -19.73 3.15
CA VAL A 25 -19.36 -18.37 3.23
C VAL A 25 -18.31 -18.37 4.32
N SER A 26 -17.06 -18.11 3.95
CA SER A 26 -15.94 -18.02 4.88
C SER A 26 -15.32 -16.62 4.86
N LEU A 27 -15.01 -16.06 6.05
CA LEU A 27 -14.28 -14.81 6.17
C LEU A 27 -12.80 -15.10 5.92
N SER A 28 -12.19 -14.37 4.97
CA SER A 28 -10.75 -14.42 4.71
C SER A 28 -10.01 -13.59 5.75
N PHE A 29 -8.95 -14.15 6.33
CA PHE A 29 -8.07 -13.45 7.29
C PHE A 29 -7.03 -12.54 6.63
N PHE A 30 -7.02 -12.44 5.30
CA PHE A 30 -6.00 -11.68 4.56
C PHE A 30 -6.36 -10.20 4.34
N GLY A 31 -7.61 -9.81 4.54
CA GLY A 31 -8.05 -8.42 4.38
C GLY A 31 -7.90 -7.60 5.67
N MET A 32 -6.85 -6.79 5.78
CA MET A 32 -6.65 -5.91 6.95
C MET A 32 -7.52 -4.64 6.89
N ALA A 33 -7.84 -4.14 5.70
CA ALA A 33 -8.57 -2.88 5.50
C ALA A 33 -10.08 -3.07 5.29
N ASN A 34 -10.50 -4.22 4.75
CA ASN A 34 -11.87 -4.54 4.39
C ASN A 34 -12.25 -5.94 4.86
N GLU A 35 -13.54 -6.24 4.96
CA GLU A 35 -14.00 -7.61 5.16
C GLU A 35 -14.03 -8.32 3.81
N VAL A 36 -13.31 -9.41 3.68
CA VAL A 36 -13.25 -10.22 2.46
C VAL A 36 -13.83 -11.59 2.73
N PHE A 37 -14.87 -11.95 1.99
CA PHE A 37 -15.55 -13.25 2.09
C PHE A 37 -15.23 -14.09 0.87
N VAL A 38 -14.87 -15.35 1.08
CA VAL A 38 -14.83 -16.37 0.04
C VAL A 38 -16.16 -17.10 0.04
N ILE A 39 -16.85 -17.05 -1.09
CA ILE A 39 -18.15 -17.67 -1.30
C ILE A 39 -17.94 -18.94 -2.12
N THR A 40 -18.19 -20.10 -1.53
CA THR A 40 -18.15 -21.39 -2.22
C THR A 40 -19.54 -21.69 -2.77
N THR A 41 -19.62 -21.98 -4.07
CA THR A 41 -20.85 -22.35 -4.78
C THR A 41 -20.72 -23.76 -5.36
N GLU A 42 -21.80 -24.29 -5.95
CA GLU A 42 -21.78 -25.60 -6.62
C GLU A 42 -20.79 -25.67 -7.81
N HIS A 43 -20.46 -24.53 -8.42
CA HIS A 43 -19.63 -24.47 -9.64
C HIS A 43 -18.28 -23.78 -9.45
N GLY A 44 -17.89 -23.51 -8.21
CA GLY A 44 -16.62 -22.85 -7.90
C GLY A 44 -16.74 -21.80 -6.81
N LYS A 45 -15.74 -20.92 -6.76
CA LYS A 45 -15.66 -19.88 -5.74
C LYS A 45 -15.69 -18.49 -6.36
N VAL A 46 -16.19 -17.53 -5.60
CA VAL A 46 -16.08 -16.10 -5.88
C VAL A 46 -15.67 -15.37 -4.60
N VAL A 47 -15.19 -14.13 -4.73
CA VAL A 47 -14.79 -13.28 -3.60
C VAL A 47 -15.78 -12.12 -3.48
N LEU A 48 -16.24 -11.85 -2.27
CA LEU A 48 -17.07 -10.68 -1.95
C LEU A 48 -16.30 -9.79 -0.98
N LYS A 49 -15.94 -8.58 -1.42
CA LYS A 49 -15.28 -7.55 -0.64
C LYS A 49 -16.30 -6.57 -0.09
N ASN A 50 -16.32 -6.35 1.22
CA ASN A 50 -17.04 -5.26 1.87
C ASN A 50 -16.09 -4.09 2.10
N CYS A 51 -16.28 -3.01 1.36
CA CYS A 51 -15.42 -1.82 1.35
C CYS A 51 -15.77 -0.84 2.49
N PHE A 52 -15.95 -1.31 3.73
CA PHE A 52 -16.50 -0.49 4.82
C PHE A 52 -15.56 0.61 5.33
N LYS A 53 -14.25 0.46 5.21
CA LYS A 53 -13.27 1.49 5.61
C LYS A 53 -13.04 2.57 4.57
N ARG A 54 -13.51 2.36 3.34
CA ARG A 54 -13.42 3.29 2.21
C ARG A 54 -14.82 3.52 1.62
N ASN A 55 -15.70 4.04 2.43
CA ASN A 55 -17.15 4.07 2.21
C ASN A 55 -17.65 5.10 1.20
N THR A 56 -16.88 5.51 0.20
CA THR A 56 -17.45 6.34 -0.86
C THR A 56 -17.58 5.53 -2.13
N ALA A 57 -18.78 5.59 -2.74
CA ALA A 57 -19.02 4.98 -4.04
C ALA A 57 -17.97 5.39 -5.08
N GLN A 58 -17.52 6.65 -5.04
CA GLN A 58 -16.49 7.19 -5.92
C GLN A 58 -15.15 6.45 -5.82
N LEU A 59 -14.69 6.08 -4.61
CA LEU A 59 -13.45 5.30 -4.45
C LEU A 59 -13.61 3.88 -4.99
N VAL A 60 -14.77 3.27 -4.78
CA VAL A 60 -15.08 1.94 -5.32
C VAL A 60 -15.19 1.98 -6.85
N GLU A 61 -15.78 3.01 -7.41
CA GLU A 61 -15.87 3.20 -8.87
C GLU A 61 -14.48 3.41 -9.49
N ASN A 62 -13.58 4.15 -8.81
CA ASN A 62 -12.19 4.26 -9.24
C ASN A 62 -11.47 2.90 -9.22
N GLU A 63 -11.65 2.09 -8.17
CA GLU A 63 -11.05 0.75 -8.07
C GLU A 63 -11.58 -0.18 -9.16
N ILE A 64 -12.88 -0.15 -9.45
CA ILE A 64 -13.49 -0.96 -10.51
C ILE A 64 -12.96 -0.55 -11.88
N ALA A 65 -12.91 0.75 -12.18
CA ALA A 65 -12.34 1.25 -13.43
C ALA A 65 -10.87 0.89 -13.59
N LEU A 66 -10.10 0.91 -12.48
CA LEU A 66 -8.71 0.46 -12.43
C LEU A 66 -8.60 -1.03 -12.80
N ILE A 67 -9.41 -1.90 -12.20
CA ILE A 67 -9.44 -3.35 -12.47
C ILE A 67 -9.73 -3.62 -13.95
N GLU A 68 -10.72 -2.94 -14.52
CA GLU A 68 -11.07 -3.07 -15.94
C GLU A 68 -9.91 -2.62 -16.84
N HIS A 69 -9.29 -1.49 -16.52
CA HIS A 69 -8.16 -0.94 -17.28
C HIS A 69 -6.95 -1.89 -17.24
N LEU A 70 -6.59 -2.42 -16.07
CA LEU A 70 -5.48 -3.36 -15.90
C LEU A 70 -5.68 -4.62 -16.75
N ASN A 71 -6.87 -5.21 -16.71
CA ASN A 71 -7.19 -6.40 -17.50
C ASN A 71 -7.12 -6.12 -19.01
N ALA A 72 -7.51 -4.92 -19.45
CA ALA A 72 -7.41 -4.51 -20.86
C ALA A 72 -5.94 -4.30 -21.32
N HIS A 73 -5.01 -4.05 -20.38
CA HIS A 73 -3.60 -3.74 -20.65
C HIS A 73 -2.63 -4.85 -20.21
N LEU A 74 -3.10 -6.08 -20.19
CA LEU A 74 -2.28 -7.29 -19.90
C LEU A 74 -1.59 -7.26 -18.52
N CYS A 75 -2.22 -6.61 -17.55
CA CYS A 75 -1.84 -6.66 -16.13
C CYS A 75 -2.94 -7.41 -15.37
N PRO A 76 -2.86 -8.76 -15.26
CA PRO A 76 -3.98 -9.57 -14.81
C PRO A 76 -4.37 -9.29 -13.36
N THR A 77 -5.67 -9.11 -13.14
CA THR A 77 -6.30 -8.95 -11.83
C THR A 77 -7.69 -9.59 -11.85
N PRO A 78 -8.25 -10.03 -10.70
CA PRO A 78 -9.59 -10.63 -10.67
C PRO A 78 -10.64 -9.67 -11.24
N LYS A 79 -11.45 -10.15 -12.17
CA LYS A 79 -12.50 -9.33 -12.79
C LYS A 79 -13.66 -9.14 -11.83
N VAL A 80 -14.28 -7.97 -11.92
CA VAL A 80 -15.51 -7.69 -11.21
C VAL A 80 -16.66 -8.50 -11.82
N ILE A 81 -17.45 -9.13 -10.98
CA ILE A 81 -18.69 -9.87 -11.36
C ILE A 81 -19.86 -8.92 -11.15
N PRO A 82 -20.60 -8.55 -12.22
CA PRO A 82 -21.74 -7.65 -12.09
C PRO A 82 -22.92 -8.32 -11.41
N THR A 83 -23.81 -7.51 -10.85
CA THR A 83 -25.11 -7.95 -10.35
C THR A 83 -26.04 -8.38 -11.49
N LYS A 84 -27.16 -9.02 -11.19
CA LYS A 84 -28.20 -9.43 -12.15
C LYS A 84 -28.74 -8.30 -13.01
N ASP A 85 -28.77 -7.08 -12.47
CA ASP A 85 -29.21 -5.86 -13.15
C ASP A 85 -28.07 -5.05 -13.78
N GLY A 86 -26.84 -5.61 -13.80
CA GLY A 86 -25.67 -5.06 -14.48
C GLY A 86 -24.89 -4.02 -13.67
N ARG A 87 -25.21 -3.77 -12.40
CA ARG A 87 -24.40 -2.91 -11.52
C ARG A 87 -23.10 -3.62 -11.13
N GLN A 88 -22.04 -2.88 -10.90
CA GLN A 88 -20.74 -3.46 -10.56
C GLN A 88 -20.52 -3.61 -9.04
N TYR A 89 -21.39 -3.05 -8.22
CA TYR A 89 -21.37 -3.17 -6.76
C TYR A 89 -22.78 -3.10 -6.18
N VAL A 90 -22.92 -3.45 -4.90
CA VAL A 90 -24.15 -3.38 -4.13
C VAL A 90 -23.95 -2.48 -2.93
N GLU A 91 -24.80 -1.47 -2.78
CA GLU A 91 -24.90 -0.68 -1.54
C GLU A 91 -25.99 -1.25 -0.66
N PHE A 92 -25.65 -1.56 0.59
CA PHE A 92 -26.62 -2.02 1.58
C PHE A 92 -26.21 -1.68 3.01
N SER A 93 -27.10 -1.05 3.77
CA SER A 93 -26.89 -0.67 5.18
C SER A 93 -25.61 0.15 5.43
N GLY A 94 -25.28 1.09 4.54
CA GLY A 94 -24.09 1.93 4.66
C GLY A 94 -22.77 1.22 4.32
N HIS A 95 -22.85 0.04 3.70
CA HIS A 95 -21.71 -0.73 3.21
C HIS A 95 -21.77 -0.86 1.69
N ILE A 96 -20.59 -0.91 1.06
CA ILE A 96 -20.45 -1.18 -0.38
C ILE A 96 -19.79 -2.53 -0.58
N TYR A 97 -20.39 -3.37 -1.40
CA TYR A 97 -19.94 -4.73 -1.67
C TYR A 97 -19.57 -4.89 -3.14
N VAL A 98 -18.37 -5.36 -3.41
CA VAL A 98 -17.89 -5.71 -4.76
C VAL A 98 -17.62 -7.21 -4.81
N MET A 99 -18.15 -7.88 -5.85
CA MET A 99 -17.85 -9.29 -6.11
C MET A 99 -16.82 -9.42 -7.22
N THR A 100 -15.84 -10.29 -7.02
CA THR A 100 -14.80 -10.59 -8.01
C THR A 100 -14.60 -12.07 -8.22
N GLU A 101 -13.94 -12.43 -9.31
CA GLU A 101 -13.45 -13.79 -9.55
C GLU A 101 -12.55 -14.26 -8.39
N TYR A 102 -12.63 -15.55 -8.07
CA TYR A 102 -11.70 -16.19 -7.15
C TYR A 102 -10.43 -16.62 -7.88
N ILE A 103 -9.26 -16.33 -7.31
CA ILE A 103 -7.98 -16.76 -7.85
C ILE A 103 -7.63 -18.11 -7.24
N PRO A 104 -7.50 -19.18 -8.05
CA PRO A 104 -7.17 -20.51 -7.54
C PRO A 104 -5.69 -20.69 -7.18
N ASP A 105 -4.84 -19.78 -7.66
CA ASP A 105 -3.40 -19.79 -7.41
C ASP A 105 -3.09 -19.45 -5.94
N ARG A 106 -1.85 -19.71 -5.52
CA ARG A 106 -1.44 -19.44 -4.14
C ARG A 106 -0.94 -18.01 -3.96
N THR A 107 -1.22 -17.42 -2.81
CA THR A 107 -0.51 -16.24 -2.31
C THR A 107 0.63 -16.64 -1.37
N ILE A 108 1.54 -15.71 -1.12
CA ILE A 108 2.64 -15.85 -0.17
C ILE A 108 2.20 -15.28 1.17
N THR A 109 2.65 -15.88 2.26
CA THR A 109 2.39 -15.41 3.61
C THR A 109 3.65 -14.89 4.28
N TRP A 110 3.51 -14.17 5.38
CA TRP A 110 4.65 -13.70 6.17
C TRP A 110 5.53 -14.84 6.72
N SER A 111 4.98 -16.03 6.88
CA SER A 111 5.70 -17.23 7.31
C SER A 111 6.41 -17.97 6.17
N GLU A 112 6.23 -17.56 4.91
CA GLU A 112 6.89 -18.19 3.75
C GLU A 112 8.40 -18.15 3.89
N PRO A 113 9.10 -19.31 3.85
CA PRO A 113 10.54 -19.35 3.88
C PRO A 113 11.12 -18.77 2.57
N ASN A 114 12.27 -18.09 2.68
CA ASN A 114 12.99 -17.54 1.52
C ASN A 114 12.12 -16.67 0.59
N LYS A 115 11.26 -15.82 1.17
CA LYS A 115 10.38 -14.93 0.40
C LYS A 115 11.12 -13.89 -0.44
N LEU A 116 12.40 -13.66 -0.17
CA LEU A 116 13.26 -12.76 -0.95
C LEU A 116 13.42 -13.19 -2.43
N ARG A 117 13.21 -14.48 -2.74
CA ARG A 117 13.24 -14.99 -4.14
C ARG A 117 12.15 -14.37 -5.03
N PHE A 118 11.10 -13.82 -4.43
CA PHE A 118 9.99 -13.20 -5.16
C PHE A 118 10.22 -11.71 -5.48
N ARG A 119 11.29 -11.08 -4.94
CA ARG A 119 11.59 -9.65 -5.23
C ARG A 119 11.64 -9.33 -6.73
N PRO A 120 12.32 -10.12 -7.59
CA PRO A 120 12.36 -9.83 -9.03
C PRO A 120 10.98 -9.80 -9.67
N GLN A 121 10.07 -10.69 -9.28
CA GLN A 121 8.72 -10.74 -9.81
C GLN A 121 7.85 -9.61 -9.28
N THR A 122 7.99 -9.27 -8.00
CA THR A 122 7.30 -8.12 -7.39
C THR A 122 7.66 -6.81 -8.10
N VAL A 123 8.95 -6.59 -8.37
CA VAL A 123 9.40 -5.40 -9.12
C VAL A 123 8.92 -5.42 -10.56
N GLY A 124 8.94 -6.59 -11.19
CA GLY A 124 8.41 -6.77 -12.55
C GLY A 124 6.91 -6.48 -12.65
N ALA A 125 6.13 -6.94 -11.67
CA ALA A 125 4.70 -6.67 -11.55
C ALA A 125 4.44 -5.17 -11.34
N LEU A 126 5.19 -4.52 -10.44
CA LEU A 126 5.11 -3.07 -10.21
C LEU A 126 5.40 -2.26 -11.48
N ALA A 127 6.47 -2.59 -12.19
CA ALA A 127 6.82 -1.91 -13.44
C ALA A 127 5.76 -2.15 -14.54
N THR A 128 5.17 -3.34 -14.60
CA THR A 128 4.07 -3.67 -15.51
C THR A 128 2.82 -2.89 -15.16
N PHE A 129 2.49 -2.80 -13.87
CA PHE A 129 1.41 -1.97 -13.38
C PHE A 129 1.61 -0.51 -13.79
N HIS A 130 2.74 0.11 -13.46
CA HIS A 130 3.03 1.50 -13.84
C HIS A 130 2.97 1.73 -15.35
N LYS A 131 3.39 0.75 -16.15
CA LYS A 131 3.29 0.82 -17.63
C LYS A 131 1.83 0.79 -18.09
N ALA A 132 1.03 -0.11 -17.53
CA ALA A 132 -0.39 -0.21 -17.85
C ALA A 132 -1.12 1.09 -17.49
N MET A 133 -0.74 1.72 -16.38
CA MET A 133 -1.40 2.92 -15.84
C MET A 133 -1.00 4.25 -16.50
N GLN A 134 -0.09 4.26 -17.49
CA GLN A 134 0.36 5.52 -18.13
C GLN A 134 -0.77 6.35 -18.74
N ASN A 135 -1.83 5.70 -19.23
CA ASN A 135 -2.98 6.35 -19.87
C ASN A 135 -4.28 6.15 -19.10
N PHE A 136 -4.21 5.75 -17.85
CA PHE A 136 -5.40 5.59 -17.02
C PHE A 136 -5.92 6.95 -16.58
N ASN A 137 -7.23 7.18 -16.76
CA ASN A 137 -7.94 8.33 -16.25
C ASN A 137 -8.99 7.82 -15.25
N GLU A 138 -8.78 8.14 -13.99
CA GLU A 138 -9.74 7.76 -12.94
C GLU A 138 -11.05 8.53 -13.10
N PRO A 139 -12.20 7.87 -12.89
CA PRO A 139 -13.52 8.52 -12.98
C PRO A 139 -13.68 9.71 -12.02
N HIS A 140 -13.12 9.58 -10.81
CA HIS A 140 -13.24 10.58 -9.75
C HIS A 140 -11.85 11.01 -9.27
N PRO A 141 -11.24 12.02 -9.90
CA PRO A 141 -9.87 12.44 -9.60
C PRO A 141 -9.75 13.16 -8.25
N ASN A 142 -8.53 13.14 -7.71
CA ASN A 142 -8.14 13.92 -6.52
C ASN A 142 -8.86 13.52 -5.21
N LEU A 143 -9.38 12.32 -5.10
CA LEU A 143 -9.99 11.84 -3.85
C LEU A 143 -8.96 11.49 -2.76
N GLN A 144 -7.71 11.26 -3.15
CA GLN A 144 -6.65 10.84 -2.23
C GLN A 144 -5.49 11.82 -2.28
N MET A 145 -4.93 12.12 -1.11
CA MET A 145 -3.76 12.98 -0.96
C MET A 145 -2.51 12.30 -1.53
N GLN A 146 -1.73 13.03 -2.32
CA GLN A 146 -0.45 12.55 -2.85
C GLN A 146 0.64 12.56 -1.79
N THR A 147 1.72 11.79 -2.02
CA THR A 147 2.81 11.63 -1.05
C THR A 147 3.54 12.93 -0.76
N LEU A 148 3.78 13.75 -1.79
CA LEU A 148 4.51 15.03 -1.66
C LEU A 148 3.57 16.26 -1.60
N ASP A 149 2.27 16.08 -1.32
CA ASP A 149 1.33 17.20 -1.18
C ASP A 149 1.37 17.74 0.25
N VAL A 150 2.39 18.57 0.51
CA VAL A 150 2.63 19.15 1.84
C VAL A 150 1.50 20.10 2.23
N ASP A 151 0.93 20.85 1.29
CA ASP A 151 -0.18 21.78 1.58
C ASP A 151 -1.43 21.02 2.06
N ALA A 152 -1.84 20.00 1.31
CA ALA A 152 -2.97 19.16 1.71
C ALA A 152 -2.69 18.45 3.05
N TYR A 153 -1.45 18.01 3.28
CA TYR A 153 -1.06 17.42 4.56
C TYR A 153 -1.17 18.41 5.72
N MET A 154 -0.73 19.65 5.55
CA MET A 154 -0.81 20.69 6.58
C MET A 154 -2.25 21.06 6.93
N ILE A 155 -3.15 21.05 5.95
CA ILE A 155 -4.60 21.23 6.17
C ILE A 155 -5.14 20.05 7.00
N TRP A 156 -4.82 18.82 6.60
CA TRP A 156 -5.22 17.61 7.31
C TRP A 156 -4.70 17.61 8.75
N LEU A 157 -3.41 17.93 8.97
CA LEU A 157 -2.79 17.97 10.29
C LEU A 157 -3.44 19.02 11.21
N THR A 158 -3.82 20.16 10.65
CA THR A 158 -4.53 21.23 11.40
C THR A 158 -5.93 20.76 11.83
N ASN A 159 -6.64 20.05 10.96
CA ASN A 159 -7.95 19.48 11.30
C ASN A 159 -7.83 18.37 12.35
N LEU A 160 -6.83 17.50 12.23
CA LEU A 160 -6.52 16.47 13.22
C LEU A 160 -6.22 17.10 14.59
N GLU A 161 -5.35 18.14 14.62
CA GLU A 161 -5.03 18.86 15.86
C GLU A 161 -6.29 19.41 16.55
N ALA A 162 -7.20 20.01 15.77
CA ALA A 162 -8.47 20.52 16.32
C ALA A 162 -9.35 19.40 16.91
N GLN A 163 -9.44 18.26 16.22
CA GLN A 163 -10.19 17.10 16.71
C GLN A 163 -9.59 16.51 17.99
N LEU A 164 -8.27 16.34 18.05
CA LEU A 164 -7.54 15.84 19.21
C LEU A 164 -7.73 16.76 20.42
N ARG A 165 -7.67 18.09 20.23
CA ARG A 165 -7.93 19.08 21.30
C ARG A 165 -9.37 19.02 21.82
N SER A 166 -10.33 18.73 20.95
CA SER A 166 -11.75 18.65 21.34
C SER A 166 -12.10 17.34 22.07
N SER A 167 -11.37 16.26 21.81
CA SER A 167 -11.58 14.96 22.49
C SER A 167 -11.15 15.02 23.96
N GLY A 168 -9.98 15.60 24.26
CA GLY A 168 -9.51 15.83 25.63
C GLY A 168 -9.14 14.59 26.43
N ASP A 169 -9.11 13.40 25.80
CA ASP A 169 -8.71 12.15 26.43
C ASP A 169 -7.18 11.95 26.40
N GLU A 170 -6.69 10.97 27.18
CA GLU A 170 -5.26 10.74 27.35
C GLU A 170 -4.57 10.32 26.04
N LYS A 171 -5.22 9.48 25.21
CA LYS A 171 -4.68 9.08 23.90
C LYS A 171 -4.55 10.26 22.95
N SER A 172 -5.53 11.16 22.95
CA SER A 172 -5.47 12.39 22.15
C SER A 172 -4.36 13.32 22.61
N ALA A 173 -4.10 13.42 23.91
CA ALA A 173 -2.98 14.20 24.45
C ALA A 173 -1.62 13.64 23.98
N ALA A 174 -1.45 12.32 23.97
CA ALA A 174 -0.23 11.68 23.47
C ALA A 174 -0.02 11.97 21.98
N MET A 175 -1.07 11.86 21.15
CA MET A 175 -0.98 12.18 19.71
C MET A 175 -0.74 13.68 19.46
N LEU A 176 -1.33 14.58 20.28
CA LEU A 176 -1.08 16.02 20.18
C LEU A 176 0.40 16.37 20.36
N ALA A 177 1.15 15.62 21.18
CA ALA A 177 2.58 15.83 21.37
C ALA A 177 3.42 15.60 20.09
N LEU A 178 2.91 14.82 19.13
CA LEU A 178 3.57 14.59 17.83
C LEU A 178 3.32 15.71 16.81
N VAL A 179 2.20 16.43 16.93
CA VAL A 179 1.79 17.42 15.92
C VAL A 179 2.89 18.45 15.62
N PRO A 180 3.60 19.03 16.60
CA PRO A 180 4.69 19.96 16.30
C PRO A 180 5.85 19.32 15.51
N LYS A 181 6.24 18.08 15.87
CA LYS A 181 7.30 17.36 15.16
C LYS A 181 6.89 17.06 13.72
N LEU A 182 5.67 16.55 13.49
CA LEU A 182 5.11 16.31 12.17
C LEU A 182 5.05 17.58 11.31
N ARG A 183 4.65 18.69 11.90
CA ARG A 183 4.63 20.00 11.23
C ARG A 183 6.03 20.45 10.83
N THR A 184 7.02 20.29 11.70
CA THR A 184 8.42 20.63 11.42
C THR A 184 8.98 19.74 10.29
N SER A 185 8.70 18.44 10.32
CA SER A 185 9.10 17.51 9.27
C SER A 185 8.48 17.88 7.91
N ALA A 186 7.19 18.23 7.89
CA ALA A 186 6.49 18.65 6.69
C ALA A 186 7.09 19.94 6.07
N LEU A 187 7.42 20.92 6.91
CA LEU A 187 8.05 22.17 6.46
C LEU A 187 9.47 21.94 5.94
N ALA A 188 10.25 21.03 6.56
CA ALA A 188 11.57 20.65 6.08
C ALA A 188 11.49 19.97 4.70
N LEU A 189 10.51 19.08 4.50
CA LEU A 189 10.26 18.48 3.19
C LEU A 189 9.90 19.55 2.14
N GLN A 190 9.03 20.51 2.48
CA GLN A 190 8.70 21.61 1.55
C GLN A 190 9.93 22.39 1.13
N GLN A 191 10.81 22.75 2.08
CA GLN A 191 12.04 23.48 1.76
C GLN A 191 12.96 22.70 0.82
N GLN A 192 13.05 21.38 0.98
CA GLN A 192 13.84 20.54 0.07
C GLN A 192 13.20 20.44 -1.32
N MET A 193 11.87 20.31 -1.38
CA MET A 193 11.15 20.33 -2.66
C MET A 193 11.34 21.65 -3.40
N ASP A 194 11.30 22.79 -2.70
CA ASP A 194 11.50 24.12 -3.28
C ASP A 194 12.93 24.31 -3.82
N ALA A 195 13.92 23.61 -3.23
CA ALA A 195 15.31 23.67 -3.65
C ALA A 195 15.67 22.65 -4.74
N ALA A 196 14.83 21.65 -4.99
CA ALA A 196 15.09 20.56 -5.94
C ALA A 196 14.46 20.81 -7.30
N ASP A 197 15.11 20.33 -8.38
CA ASP A 197 14.44 20.16 -9.66
C ASP A 197 13.58 18.89 -9.64
N LEU A 198 12.26 19.06 -9.59
CA LEU A 198 11.30 17.95 -9.56
C LEU A 198 10.90 17.46 -10.97
N THR A 199 11.41 18.09 -12.04
CA THR A 199 11.09 17.73 -13.43
C THR A 199 11.34 16.25 -13.78
N PRO A 200 12.37 15.56 -13.21
CA PRO A 200 12.58 14.14 -13.48
C PRO A 200 11.49 13.23 -12.91
N LEU A 201 10.77 13.65 -11.86
CA LEU A 201 9.73 12.83 -11.24
C LEU A 201 8.58 12.52 -12.21
N LYS A 202 8.23 11.25 -12.32
CA LYS A 202 7.13 10.78 -13.15
C LYS A 202 5.90 10.47 -12.32
N ARG A 203 4.79 11.14 -12.67
CA ARG A 203 3.47 10.86 -12.10
C ARG A 203 2.76 9.79 -12.92
N CYS A 204 2.17 8.86 -12.25
CA CYS A 204 1.23 7.89 -12.82
C CYS A 204 0.25 7.45 -11.73
N TYR A 205 -0.72 6.64 -12.09
CA TYR A 205 -1.50 5.93 -11.09
C TYR A 205 -0.60 4.86 -10.47
N ILE A 206 -0.45 4.88 -9.15
CA ILE A 206 0.40 3.96 -8.38
C ILE A 206 -0.43 2.88 -7.71
N HIS A 207 0.20 1.75 -7.34
CA HIS A 207 -0.44 0.71 -6.53
C HIS A 207 -0.59 1.16 -5.07
N GLY A 208 0.45 1.77 -4.52
CA GLY A 208 0.49 2.31 -3.17
C GLY A 208 0.78 1.28 -2.06
N ASP A 209 0.77 -0.03 -2.38
CA ASP A 209 1.07 -1.12 -1.44
C ASP A 209 1.61 -2.37 -2.16
N MET A 210 2.58 -2.20 -3.09
CA MET A 210 3.10 -3.31 -3.87
C MET A 210 4.08 -4.15 -3.07
N HIS A 211 3.70 -5.40 -2.82
CA HIS A 211 4.56 -6.41 -2.22
C HIS A 211 4.17 -7.83 -2.65
N CYS A 212 5.03 -8.81 -2.37
CA CYS A 212 4.82 -10.19 -2.84
C CYS A 212 3.56 -10.88 -2.26
N PHE A 213 2.97 -10.35 -1.19
CA PHE A 213 1.75 -10.89 -0.60
C PHE A 213 0.48 -10.44 -1.34
N ASN A 214 0.57 -9.37 -2.16
CA ASN A 214 -0.50 -8.88 -3.03
C ASN A 214 -0.40 -9.48 -4.44
N LEU A 215 0.45 -10.50 -4.62
CA LEU A 215 0.61 -11.25 -5.84
C LEU A 215 0.19 -12.70 -5.65
N PHE A 216 -0.42 -13.27 -6.69
CA PHE A 216 -0.70 -14.69 -6.78
C PHE A 216 0.30 -15.37 -7.69
N TYR A 217 0.61 -16.64 -7.40
CA TYR A 217 1.65 -17.41 -8.06
C TYR A 217 1.14 -18.80 -8.44
N ASP A 218 1.46 -19.23 -9.67
CA ASP A 218 1.17 -20.57 -10.14
C ASP A 218 2.02 -21.65 -9.43
N ALA A 219 1.85 -22.91 -9.82
CA ALA A 219 2.60 -24.05 -9.25
C ALA A 219 4.12 -23.98 -9.52
N ASN A 220 4.55 -23.19 -10.52
CA ASN A 220 5.95 -22.97 -10.88
C ASN A 220 6.51 -21.67 -10.24
N GLU A 221 5.75 -21.07 -9.33
CA GLU A 221 6.08 -19.81 -8.66
C GLU A 221 6.17 -18.59 -9.62
N HIS A 222 5.50 -18.64 -10.78
CA HIS A 222 5.38 -17.47 -11.63
C HIS A 222 4.19 -16.61 -11.17
N TYR A 223 4.39 -15.30 -11.14
CA TYR A 223 3.35 -14.33 -10.89
C TYR A 223 2.23 -14.44 -11.93
N THR A 224 0.99 -14.53 -11.46
CA THR A 224 -0.19 -14.68 -12.30
C THR A 224 -1.18 -13.55 -12.19
N GLN A 225 -1.43 -13.03 -11.00
CA GLN A 225 -2.39 -11.97 -10.76
C GLN A 225 -1.96 -11.05 -9.62
N LEU A 226 -2.47 -9.84 -9.63
CA LEU A 226 -2.24 -8.75 -8.71
C LEU A 226 -3.57 -8.34 -8.05
N ILE A 227 -3.54 -8.01 -6.77
CA ILE A 227 -4.71 -7.60 -5.96
C ILE A 227 -4.38 -6.43 -5.03
N ASP A 228 -5.40 -5.95 -4.35
CA ASP A 228 -5.35 -4.98 -3.26
C ASP A 228 -4.98 -3.56 -3.71
N PHE A 229 -5.93 -2.93 -4.37
CA PHE A 229 -5.81 -1.57 -4.90
C PHE A 229 -6.32 -0.48 -3.94
N ASP A 230 -6.45 -0.80 -2.65
CA ASP A 230 -7.01 0.12 -1.65
C ASP A 230 -6.20 1.42 -1.50
N PHE A 231 -4.90 1.39 -1.80
CA PHE A 231 -3.99 2.54 -1.75
C PHE A 231 -3.66 3.13 -3.13
N SER A 232 -4.28 2.59 -4.19
CA SER A 232 -4.01 3.04 -5.55
C SER A 232 -4.56 4.45 -5.78
N ARG A 233 -3.74 5.32 -6.36
CA ARG A 233 -4.03 6.73 -6.61
C ARG A 233 -3.08 7.33 -7.64
N LEU A 234 -3.40 8.53 -8.13
CA LEU A 234 -2.46 9.32 -8.91
C LEU A 234 -1.38 9.90 -7.98
N ASP A 235 -0.13 9.50 -8.18
CA ASP A 235 1.02 9.94 -7.36
C ASP A 235 2.33 9.80 -8.14
N TYR A 236 3.47 9.99 -7.51
CA TYR A 236 4.78 9.77 -8.09
C TYR A 236 5.19 8.30 -7.99
N ARG A 237 5.55 7.68 -9.13
CA ARG A 237 5.96 6.27 -9.16
C ARG A 237 7.17 5.95 -8.28
N LEU A 238 8.08 6.93 -8.09
CA LEU A 238 9.25 6.75 -7.22
C LEU A 238 8.84 6.47 -5.77
N GLY A 239 7.76 7.08 -5.28
CA GLY A 239 7.20 6.80 -3.95
C GLY A 239 6.70 5.36 -3.81
N ASP A 240 6.04 4.83 -4.85
CA ASP A 240 5.57 3.44 -4.87
C ASP A 240 6.75 2.43 -4.90
N VAL A 241 7.77 2.73 -5.69
CA VAL A 241 9.01 1.93 -5.71
C VAL A 241 9.73 2.00 -4.38
N TYR A 242 9.79 3.17 -3.75
CA TYR A 242 10.38 3.33 -2.42
C TYR A 242 9.64 2.49 -1.39
N TRP A 243 8.30 2.53 -1.36
CA TRP A 243 7.49 1.71 -0.46
C TRP A 243 7.78 0.22 -0.62
N THR A 244 7.83 -0.26 -1.87
CA THR A 244 8.24 -1.64 -2.17
C THR A 244 9.64 -1.98 -1.63
N SER A 245 10.59 -1.03 -1.72
CA SER A 245 11.94 -1.21 -1.19
C SER A 245 11.98 -1.38 0.33
N GLN A 246 11.12 -0.66 1.06
CA GLN A 246 10.99 -0.77 2.51
C GLN A 246 10.49 -2.17 2.92
N ILE A 247 9.50 -2.71 2.21
CA ILE A 247 9.03 -4.08 2.45
C ILE A 247 10.16 -5.09 2.26
N PHE A 248 10.98 -4.95 1.21
CA PHE A 248 12.15 -5.81 0.99
C PHE A 248 13.19 -5.67 2.10
N TYR A 249 13.42 -4.44 2.59
CA TYR A 249 14.33 -4.16 3.69
C TYR A 249 13.91 -4.92 4.95
N TYR A 250 12.66 -4.78 5.40
CA TYR A 250 12.14 -5.52 6.55
C TYR A 250 12.13 -7.04 6.35
N GLN A 251 11.88 -7.53 5.12
CA GLN A 251 11.96 -8.96 4.82
C GLN A 251 13.38 -9.48 4.97
N GLN A 252 14.41 -8.73 4.54
CA GLN A 252 15.81 -9.11 4.69
C GLN A 252 16.24 -9.09 6.15
N LEU A 253 15.88 -8.06 6.91
CA LEU A 253 16.18 -8.01 8.34
C LEU A 253 15.61 -9.24 9.05
N ARG A 254 14.35 -9.54 8.86
CA ARG A 254 13.71 -10.74 9.45
C ARG A 254 14.36 -12.05 9.01
N HIS A 255 14.83 -12.14 7.78
CA HIS A 255 15.53 -13.33 7.29
C HIS A 255 16.91 -13.50 7.94
N ARG A 256 17.69 -12.42 8.09
CA ARG A 256 19.05 -12.45 8.67
C ARG A 256 19.04 -12.74 10.17
N PHE A 257 18.11 -12.19 10.89
CA PHE A 257 18.08 -12.31 12.36
C PHE A 257 17.29 -13.50 12.89
N SER A 258 16.67 -14.33 12.02
CA SER A 258 16.02 -15.62 12.37
C SER A 258 15.07 -15.59 13.58
N THR A 259 14.53 -14.44 13.96
CA THR A 259 13.83 -14.27 15.22
C THR A 259 12.34 -14.21 15.02
N GLN A 260 11.63 -15.08 15.76
CA GLN A 260 10.17 -15.11 15.83
C GLN A 260 9.55 -13.93 16.59
N GLN A 261 10.37 -12.97 17.07
CA GLN A 261 9.95 -11.88 17.96
C GLN A 261 10.73 -10.59 17.64
N LEU A 262 10.64 -10.09 16.42
CA LEU A 262 11.18 -8.76 16.15
C LEU A 262 10.02 -7.86 15.75
N ASP A 263 9.51 -7.14 16.72
CA ASP A 263 8.80 -5.90 16.46
C ASP A 263 9.76 -4.94 15.78
N ALA A 264 9.25 -4.10 14.88
CA ALA A 264 10.05 -3.22 14.03
C ALA A 264 10.94 -2.19 14.80
N GLY A 265 11.12 -2.36 16.09
CA GLY A 265 11.84 -1.50 17.01
C GLY A 265 13.14 -2.01 17.59
N ASP A 266 13.40 -3.31 17.49
CA ASP A 266 14.45 -3.97 18.28
C ASP A 266 15.78 -4.19 17.54
N PHE A 267 15.97 -3.58 16.36
CA PHE A 267 17.20 -3.73 15.60
C PHE A 267 18.22 -2.66 15.96
N ASP A 268 19.22 -3.02 16.73
CA ASP A 268 20.49 -2.31 16.77
C ASP A 268 21.35 -2.79 15.57
N GLU A 269 20.94 -2.38 14.37
CA GLU A 269 21.69 -2.71 13.16
C GLU A 269 22.81 -1.70 12.94
N SER A 270 24.00 -2.23 12.59
CA SER A 270 25.08 -1.37 12.14
C SER A 270 24.68 -0.67 10.84
N GLU A 271 25.17 0.57 10.65
CA GLU A 271 24.94 1.32 9.41
C GLU A 271 25.44 0.56 8.17
N ASP A 272 26.55 -0.17 8.30
CA ASP A 272 27.12 -1.00 7.24
C ASP A 272 26.12 -2.10 6.80
N LEU A 273 25.48 -2.78 7.77
CA LEU A 273 24.48 -3.80 7.47
C LEU A 273 23.24 -3.22 6.78
N ALA A 274 22.77 -2.07 7.27
CA ALA A 274 21.64 -1.37 6.67
C ALA A 274 21.95 -0.97 5.22
N LEU A 275 23.14 -0.43 4.99
CA LEU A 275 23.62 -0.03 3.67
C LEU A 275 23.73 -1.21 2.70
N ASP A 276 24.30 -2.34 3.15
CA ASP A 276 24.40 -3.57 2.35
C ASP A 276 23.01 -4.07 1.90
N ILE A 277 22.05 -4.09 2.82
CA ILE A 277 20.68 -4.51 2.54
C ILE A 277 20.01 -3.58 1.52
N LEU A 278 20.16 -2.27 1.71
CA LEU A 278 19.60 -1.27 0.81
C LEU A 278 20.20 -1.37 -0.58
N GLN A 279 21.54 -1.49 -0.70
CA GLN A 279 22.20 -1.66 -1.99
C GLN A 279 21.73 -2.93 -2.72
N ASP A 280 21.65 -4.07 -2.02
CA ASP A 280 21.14 -5.31 -2.62
C ASP A 280 19.71 -5.14 -3.14
N ASN A 281 18.83 -4.52 -2.35
CA ASN A 281 17.46 -4.24 -2.77
C ASN A 281 17.40 -3.32 -4.00
N TRP A 282 18.15 -2.22 -3.99
CA TRP A 282 18.14 -1.28 -5.11
C TRP A 282 18.75 -1.85 -6.38
N ARG A 283 19.77 -2.73 -6.30
CA ARG A 283 20.27 -3.50 -7.47
C ARG A 283 19.14 -4.35 -8.10
N VAL A 284 18.39 -5.07 -7.26
CA VAL A 284 17.24 -5.87 -7.74
C VAL A 284 16.17 -4.97 -8.34
N ILE A 285 15.81 -3.88 -7.68
CA ILE A 285 14.76 -2.95 -8.13
C ILE A 285 15.14 -2.34 -9.47
N ILE A 286 16.27 -1.66 -9.57
CA ILE A 286 16.70 -0.97 -10.80
C ILE A 286 16.81 -1.96 -11.96
N LYS A 287 17.47 -3.12 -11.74
CA LYS A 287 17.63 -4.17 -12.75
C LYS A 287 16.29 -4.69 -13.30
N HIS A 288 15.32 -4.94 -12.44
CA HIS A 288 14.08 -5.59 -12.86
C HIS A 288 13.02 -4.58 -13.33
N TYR A 289 12.99 -3.39 -12.75
CA TYR A 289 12.09 -2.31 -13.19
C TYR A 289 12.45 -1.83 -14.61
N ARG A 290 13.74 -1.64 -14.90
CA ARG A 290 14.25 -1.19 -16.20
C ARG A 290 14.00 -2.16 -17.36
N LYS A 291 13.64 -3.41 -17.09
CA LYS A 291 13.20 -4.36 -18.14
C LYS A 291 11.87 -3.95 -18.78
N THR A 292 11.05 -3.20 -18.09
CA THR A 292 9.69 -2.85 -18.52
C THR A 292 9.53 -1.35 -18.77
N LEU A 293 10.12 -0.51 -17.92
CA LEU A 293 10.04 0.96 -18.01
C LEU A 293 11.40 1.60 -17.74
N PRO A 294 11.72 2.71 -18.45
CA PRO A 294 12.88 3.53 -18.11
C PRO A 294 12.79 4.02 -16.65
N PHE A 295 13.90 3.97 -15.93
CA PHE A 295 14.04 4.49 -14.59
C PHE A 295 15.38 5.24 -14.49
N PRO A 296 15.38 6.55 -14.88
CA PRO A 296 16.60 7.34 -15.01
C PRO A 296 17.23 7.65 -13.65
N ALA A 297 18.54 7.86 -13.64
CA ALA A 297 19.30 8.20 -12.45
C ALA A 297 18.82 9.50 -11.79
N ASP A 298 18.46 10.50 -12.60
CA ASP A 298 17.98 11.79 -12.09
C ASP A 298 16.68 11.66 -11.29
N GLU A 299 15.77 10.78 -11.71
CA GLU A 299 14.56 10.46 -10.94
C GLU A 299 14.92 9.73 -9.63
N LEU A 300 15.83 8.75 -9.69
CA LEU A 300 16.25 7.96 -8.52
C LEU A 300 16.93 8.81 -7.46
N ARG A 301 17.74 9.81 -7.83
CA ARG A 301 18.39 10.73 -6.89
C ARG A 301 17.44 11.60 -6.06
N LEU A 302 16.17 11.69 -6.47
CA LEU A 302 15.13 12.37 -5.70
C LEU A 302 14.47 11.51 -4.61
N ILE A 303 14.99 10.30 -4.37
CA ILE A 303 14.43 9.35 -3.39
C ILE A 303 14.34 9.93 -1.98
N GLY A 304 15.30 10.78 -1.59
CA GLY A 304 15.34 11.39 -0.27
C GLY A 304 14.04 12.14 0.10
N LEU A 305 13.34 12.73 -0.88
CA LEU A 305 12.07 13.39 -0.66
C LEU A 305 10.98 12.39 -0.21
N PHE A 306 10.99 11.18 -0.76
CA PHE A 306 10.02 10.13 -0.40
C PHE A 306 10.34 9.50 0.95
N VAL A 307 11.63 9.34 1.30
CA VAL A 307 12.03 8.93 2.66
C VAL A 307 11.49 9.90 3.69
N GLN A 308 11.68 11.20 3.46
CA GLN A 308 11.20 12.25 4.36
C GLN A 308 9.68 12.37 4.41
N ALA A 309 8.98 12.01 3.34
CA ALA A 309 7.53 12.02 3.30
C ALA A 309 6.87 10.85 4.08
N VAL A 310 7.63 9.79 4.43
CA VAL A 310 7.07 8.60 5.12
C VAL A 310 6.33 8.94 6.41
N PRO A 311 6.87 9.73 7.34
CA PRO A 311 6.13 10.08 8.56
C PRO A 311 4.81 10.79 8.27
N MET A 312 4.80 11.70 7.27
CA MET A 312 3.58 12.38 6.81
C MET A 312 2.57 11.38 6.25
N TYR A 313 3.03 10.47 5.38
CA TYR A 313 2.16 9.49 4.74
C TYR A 313 1.52 8.56 5.77
N ILE A 314 2.32 7.97 6.67
CA ILE A 314 1.84 7.00 7.65
C ILE A 314 0.97 7.67 8.73
N SER A 315 1.27 8.91 9.16
CA SER A 315 0.47 9.61 10.17
C SER A 315 -1.00 9.79 9.77
N ARG A 316 -1.32 9.78 8.47
CA ARG A 316 -2.70 9.86 7.96
C ARG A 316 -3.56 8.64 8.29
N PHE A 317 -2.94 7.54 8.69
CA PHE A 317 -3.65 6.33 9.17
C PHE A 317 -3.95 6.37 10.67
N PHE A 318 -3.61 7.45 11.37
CA PHE A 318 -4.05 7.64 12.73
C PHE A 318 -5.58 7.70 12.81
N SER A 319 -6.14 6.87 13.66
CA SER A 319 -7.57 6.86 13.93
C SER A 319 -7.82 7.13 15.40
N LEU A 320 -8.79 7.98 15.68
CA LEU A 320 -9.30 8.22 17.04
C LEU A 320 -10.01 6.98 17.61
N ASP A 321 -10.37 6.02 16.75
CA ASP A 321 -11.01 4.76 17.14
C ASP A 321 -10.02 3.71 17.63
N ASN A 322 -8.69 3.94 17.48
CA ASN A 322 -7.67 3.04 17.99
C ASN A 322 -7.73 2.94 19.52
N SER A 323 -7.35 1.78 20.04
CA SER A 323 -7.19 1.59 21.49
C SER A 323 -6.07 2.48 22.05
N GLU A 324 -6.06 2.68 23.37
CA GLU A 324 -4.99 3.47 24.02
C GLU A 324 -3.61 2.85 23.82
N GLU A 325 -3.51 1.51 23.86
CA GLU A 325 -2.27 0.76 23.64
C GLU A 325 -1.75 0.93 22.21
N GLU A 326 -2.63 0.82 21.21
CA GLU A 326 -2.28 1.08 19.80
C GLU A 326 -1.81 2.53 19.60
N CYS A 327 -2.47 3.50 20.21
CA CYS A 327 -2.06 4.91 20.15
C CYS A 327 -0.68 5.14 20.78
N LYS A 328 -0.37 4.52 21.93
CA LYS A 328 0.95 4.60 22.55
C LYS A 328 2.03 3.99 21.63
N GLY A 329 1.79 2.81 21.11
CA GLY A 329 2.71 2.16 20.15
C GLY A 329 2.95 3.03 18.91
N HIS A 330 1.92 3.64 18.35
CA HIS A 330 2.06 4.59 17.24
C HIS A 330 2.90 5.82 17.62
N VAL A 331 2.66 6.43 18.78
CA VAL A 331 3.42 7.61 19.23
C VAL A 331 4.90 7.29 19.40
N GLU A 332 5.24 6.16 20.03
CA GLU A 332 6.62 5.69 20.20
C GLU A 332 7.29 5.46 18.85
N TRP A 333 6.62 4.74 17.96
CA TRP A 333 7.13 4.47 16.61
C TRP A 333 7.37 5.77 15.83
N PHE A 334 6.39 6.69 15.80
CA PHE A 334 6.53 7.96 15.08
C PHE A 334 7.62 8.85 15.65
N THR A 335 7.76 8.89 16.97
CA THR A 335 8.83 9.66 17.60
C THR A 335 10.19 9.18 17.10
N ARG A 336 10.39 7.87 17.08
CA ARG A 336 11.63 7.26 16.59
C ARG A 336 11.84 7.52 15.09
N GLU A 337 10.83 7.31 14.25
CA GLU A 337 10.95 7.52 12.80
C GLU A 337 11.27 8.97 12.46
N LEU A 338 10.64 9.93 13.14
CA LEU A 338 10.93 11.36 12.95
C LEU A 338 12.36 11.73 13.40
N ASP A 339 12.86 11.10 14.46
CA ASP A 339 14.23 11.33 14.94
C ASP A 339 15.29 10.66 14.03
N LEU A 340 14.93 9.64 13.24
CA LEU A 340 15.81 8.90 12.34
C LEU A 340 15.69 9.28 10.87
N VAL A 341 14.72 10.09 10.48
CA VAL A 341 14.40 10.36 9.07
C VAL A 341 15.57 10.91 8.26
N GLU A 342 16.38 11.80 8.85
CA GLU A 342 17.57 12.36 8.18
C GLU A 342 18.64 11.30 7.94
N LYS A 343 18.88 10.44 8.93
CA LYS A 343 19.82 9.31 8.82
C LYS A 343 19.35 8.31 7.77
N GLN A 344 18.08 7.96 7.76
CA GLN A 344 17.50 7.06 6.77
C GLN A 344 17.60 7.65 5.36
N THR A 345 17.32 8.96 5.22
CA THR A 345 17.45 9.67 3.96
C THR A 345 18.87 9.55 3.39
N LEU A 346 19.89 9.76 4.23
CA LEU A 346 21.30 9.66 3.83
C LEU A 346 21.66 8.22 3.43
N LEU A 347 21.26 7.23 4.22
CA LEU A 347 21.54 5.82 3.94
C LEU A 347 20.91 5.35 2.62
N VAL A 348 19.65 5.69 2.37
CA VAL A 348 18.95 5.30 1.13
C VAL A 348 19.58 6.02 -0.07
N SER A 349 19.88 7.31 0.04
CA SER A 349 20.53 8.07 -1.04
C SER A 349 21.93 7.51 -1.37
N ASN A 350 22.75 7.23 -0.36
CA ASN A 350 24.06 6.63 -0.55
C ASN A 350 23.99 5.24 -1.20
N ALA A 351 23.01 4.43 -0.81
CA ALA A 351 22.78 3.11 -1.41
C ALA A 351 22.48 3.23 -2.91
N ILE A 352 21.62 4.17 -3.29
CA ILE A 352 21.27 4.41 -4.70
C ILE A 352 22.46 4.94 -5.49
N ASP A 353 23.17 5.95 -4.97
CA ASP A 353 24.35 6.51 -5.64
C ASP A 353 25.43 5.45 -5.87
N THR A 354 25.68 4.58 -4.89
CA THR A 354 26.61 3.45 -5.05
C THR A 354 26.16 2.52 -6.19
N VAL A 355 24.88 2.14 -6.22
CA VAL A 355 24.35 1.24 -7.26
C VAL A 355 24.39 1.92 -8.65
N LEU A 356 24.07 3.22 -8.74
CA LEU A 356 24.18 3.96 -9.99
C LEU A 356 25.64 4.05 -10.50
N GLN A 357 26.60 4.30 -9.61
CA GLN A 357 28.03 4.28 -9.95
C GLN A 357 28.50 2.90 -10.47
N GLU A 358 28.03 1.80 -9.87
CA GLU A 358 28.30 0.44 -10.34
C GLU A 358 27.74 0.21 -11.79
N LEU A 359 26.68 0.92 -12.14
CA LEU A 359 26.06 0.87 -13.47
C LEU A 359 26.66 1.87 -14.46
N GLY A 360 27.60 2.72 -14.01
CA GLY A 360 28.26 3.74 -14.85
C GLY A 360 27.43 5.00 -15.08
N GLU A 361 26.55 5.34 -14.15
CA GLU A 361 25.62 6.48 -14.22
C GLU A 361 25.87 7.56 -13.16
#